data_e2d3c1edaba22a7362621e6f49d4a170
#
_entry.id   e2d3c1edaba22a7362621e6f49d4a170
#
_cell.length_a   1.000
_cell.length_b   1.000
_cell.length_c   1.000
_cell.angle_alpha   90.00
_cell.angle_beta   90.00
_cell.angle_gamma   90.00
#
_symmetry.space_group_name_H-M   'P 1'
#
loop_
_entity.id
_entity.type
_entity.pdbx_description
1 polymer ?
#
loop_
_entity_poly.entity_id
_entity_poly.type
_entity_poly.pdbx_seq_one_letter_code
_entity_poly.pdbx_strand_id
1 'polypeptide(L)'
;MKLKIVLSLVLMALLGAAASAQRGGGRSGISRSGATRVDLSRERAGHESTKFLGIVGNWSIVDDGGRKVLAVDGRSWLRGQPAGSLAEKARSIYGARNEEFIDNVKAWAYFPYAVAKEVPDFHDGEISIRFKIVAGQLDQCAGILFNLKPNGDYLTVRFNGMEDNIVLWTFNKGVRKFVKRAPDSVPLARNQWHTLQVFVQGTNLQASVNGKHVFDYTLTEPVSGRIGVWSKTDSVSYFDEFTVNR
;
A
#
# COMPACT_ATOMS: atom_id res chain seq x y z
N MET A 1 39.60 56.97 24.55
CA MET A 1 40.28 57.43 23.34
C MET A 1 39.44 56.87 22.17
N LYS A 2 38.47 57.57 21.69
CA LYS A 2 38.42 58.41 20.48
C LYS A 2 39.05 57.68 19.28
N LEU A 3 38.29 57.22 18.31
CA LEU A 3 38.29 57.81 17.00
C LEU A 3 37.12 57.33 16.13
N LYS A 4 36.42 58.30 15.64
CA LYS A 4 35.35 58.28 14.61
C LYS A 4 36.04 58.19 13.23
N ILE A 5 35.24 57.95 12.20
CA ILE A 5 35.27 58.53 10.85
C ILE A 5 34.88 57.42 9.85
N VAL A 6 33.89 57.49 9.06
CA VAL A 6 33.07 58.34 8.18
C VAL A 6 32.87 57.59 6.85
N LEU A 7 31.65 57.40 6.54
CA LEU A 7 30.84 57.49 5.29
C LEU A 7 31.61 57.72 3.98
N SER A 8 31.31 56.92 2.95
CA SER A 8 31.17 57.43 1.58
C SER A 8 30.27 56.49 0.72
N LEU A 9 29.15 57.02 0.32
CA LEU A 9 28.32 56.60 -0.82
C LEU A 9 29.08 56.83 -2.12
N VAL A 10 29.07 55.92 -3.07
CA VAL A 10 29.13 56.21 -4.50
C VAL A 10 28.09 55.39 -5.26
N LEU A 11 27.15 56.14 -5.77
CA LEU A 11 26.10 55.71 -6.72
C LEU A 11 26.70 55.81 -8.13
N MET A 12 26.73 54.74 -8.91
CA MET A 12 26.89 54.84 -10.37
C MET A 12 25.89 53.89 -11.05
N ALA A 13 24.91 54.50 -11.67
CA ALA A 13 24.04 53.88 -12.65
C ALA A 13 24.75 53.85 -14.01
N LEU A 14 24.70 52.70 -14.68
CA LEU A 14 24.94 52.61 -16.12
C LEU A 14 23.94 51.67 -16.75
N LEU A 15 23.10 52.24 -17.60
CA LEU A 15 22.25 51.54 -18.55
C LEU A 15 23.11 50.82 -19.59
N GLY A 16 22.72 49.61 -19.95
CA GLY A 16 23.33 48.86 -21.03
C GLY A 16 22.36 47.83 -21.60
N ALA A 17 21.93 48.04 -22.78
CA ALA A 17 20.97 47.52 -23.69
C ALA A 17 20.75 45.99 -23.75
N ALA A 18 19.54 45.66 -24.15
CA ALA A 18 18.98 44.38 -24.52
C ALA A 18 19.80 43.56 -25.54
N ALA A 19 19.84 42.24 -25.32
CA ALA A 19 19.98 41.26 -26.38
C ALA A 19 19.07 40.07 -26.05
N SER A 20 17.96 39.99 -26.72
CA SER A 20 17.04 38.85 -26.76
C SER A 20 17.72 37.68 -27.47
N ALA A 21 18.06 36.61 -26.75
CA ALA A 21 18.32 35.29 -27.32
C ALA A 21 17.23 34.30 -26.86
N GLN A 22 16.21 34.17 -27.66
CA GLN A 22 15.29 33.02 -27.61
C GLN A 22 16.08 31.75 -27.87
N ARG A 23 16.36 30.99 -26.84
CA ARG A 23 16.67 29.56 -26.97
C ARG A 23 15.44 28.81 -26.47
N GLY A 24 14.71 28.22 -27.43
CA GLY A 24 13.70 27.22 -27.18
C GLY A 24 14.30 26.01 -26.48
N GLY A 25 14.21 25.98 -25.16
CA GLY A 25 14.42 24.81 -24.34
C GLY A 25 13.09 24.08 -24.25
N GLY A 26 12.93 23.01 -25.03
CA GLY A 26 11.81 22.09 -24.87
C GLY A 26 11.79 21.60 -23.43
N ARG A 27 10.86 22.10 -22.62
CA ARG A 27 10.47 21.42 -21.38
C ARG A 27 9.87 20.10 -21.78
N SER A 28 10.66 19.01 -21.69
CA SER A 28 10.09 17.68 -21.63
C SER A 28 9.15 17.70 -20.41
N GLY A 29 7.86 17.73 -20.70
CA GLY A 29 6.84 17.58 -19.68
C GLY A 29 7.05 16.21 -19.04
N ILE A 30 7.63 16.17 -17.84
CA ILE A 30 7.49 15.03 -16.95
C ILE A 30 5.97 14.97 -16.70
N SER A 31 5.31 14.03 -17.38
CA SER A 31 3.95 13.67 -17.07
C SER A 31 3.94 13.29 -15.60
N ARG A 32 3.39 14.15 -14.74
CA ARG A 32 3.06 13.77 -13.38
C ARG A 32 1.98 12.70 -13.52
N SER A 33 2.38 11.43 -13.43
CA SER A 33 1.43 10.34 -13.32
C SER A 33 0.59 10.64 -12.08
N GLY A 34 -0.73 10.76 -12.26
CA GLY A 34 -1.60 11.21 -11.18
C GLY A 34 -1.66 10.18 -10.06
N ALA A 35 -1.63 10.65 -8.82
CA ALA A 35 -1.89 9.82 -7.66
C ALA A 35 -3.32 9.25 -7.73
N THR A 36 -3.48 7.94 -7.64
CA THR A 36 -4.78 7.30 -7.45
C THR A 36 -5.04 7.16 -5.96
N ARG A 37 -6.12 7.76 -5.47
CA ARG A 37 -6.58 7.59 -4.09
C ARG A 37 -7.95 6.91 -4.10
N VAL A 38 -8.07 5.81 -3.34
CA VAL A 38 -9.36 5.13 -3.17
C VAL A 38 -10.18 5.86 -2.11
N ASP A 39 -11.28 6.47 -2.54
CA ASP A 39 -12.19 7.21 -1.66
C ASP A 39 -13.31 6.30 -1.13
N LEU A 40 -13.33 6.09 0.18
CA LEU A 40 -14.34 5.30 0.89
C LEU A 40 -15.46 6.16 1.52
N SER A 41 -15.41 7.48 1.41
CA SER A 41 -16.31 8.41 2.13
C SER A 41 -17.80 8.20 1.79
N ARG A 42 -18.11 7.72 0.59
CA ARG A 42 -19.47 7.46 0.08
C ARG A 42 -19.90 6.00 0.20
N GLU A 43 -19.05 5.14 0.76
CA GLU A 43 -19.36 3.73 0.96
C GLU A 43 -20.39 3.56 2.09
N ARG A 44 -21.14 2.45 2.03
CA ARG A 44 -22.19 2.14 3.00
C ARG A 44 -21.66 1.21 4.08
N ALA A 45 -21.69 1.66 5.34
CA ALA A 45 -21.30 0.83 6.47
C ALA A 45 -22.17 -0.45 6.58
N GLY A 46 -21.55 -1.56 6.99
CA GLY A 46 -22.18 -2.88 7.06
C GLY A 46 -22.24 -3.64 5.73
N HIS A 47 -21.73 -3.08 4.64
CA HIS A 47 -21.74 -3.71 3.31
C HIS A 47 -20.32 -3.95 2.80
N GLU A 48 -20.18 -4.85 1.81
CA GLU A 48 -18.94 -4.99 1.06
C GLU A 48 -18.61 -3.69 0.33
N SER A 49 -17.32 -3.41 0.17
CA SER A 49 -16.86 -2.20 -0.54
C SER A 49 -17.13 -2.29 -2.04
N THR A 50 -17.56 -1.19 -2.64
CA THR A 50 -17.63 -1.05 -4.10
C THR A 50 -16.24 -0.80 -4.71
N LYS A 51 -15.25 -0.34 -3.92
CA LYS A 51 -13.89 0.01 -4.33
C LYS A 51 -12.88 -1.12 -4.15
N PHE A 52 -13.10 -1.97 -3.16
CA PHE A 52 -12.29 -3.16 -2.92
C PHE A 52 -13.09 -4.42 -3.18
N LEU A 53 -12.42 -5.45 -3.64
CA LEU A 53 -12.98 -6.79 -3.77
C LEU A 53 -12.28 -7.70 -2.76
N GLY A 54 -13.01 -8.11 -1.73
CA GLY A 54 -12.53 -9.11 -0.76
C GLY A 54 -12.44 -10.48 -1.41
N ILE A 55 -11.24 -10.94 -1.75
CA ILE A 55 -11.02 -12.24 -2.38
C ILE A 55 -11.06 -13.35 -1.33
N VAL A 56 -10.32 -13.18 -0.25
CA VAL A 56 -10.27 -14.11 0.88
C VAL A 56 -10.67 -13.36 2.14
N GLY A 57 -11.56 -13.96 2.93
CA GLY A 57 -12.04 -13.38 4.19
C GLY A 57 -13.25 -12.46 4.03
N ASN A 58 -13.76 -12.00 5.16
CA ASN A 58 -14.91 -11.11 5.24
C ASN A 58 -14.47 -9.66 5.35
N TRP A 59 -14.71 -8.93 4.30
CA TRP A 59 -14.36 -7.51 4.18
C TRP A 59 -15.62 -6.68 4.09
N SER A 60 -15.73 -5.66 4.92
CA SER A 60 -16.87 -4.74 4.92
C SER A 60 -16.43 -3.32 5.21
N ILE A 61 -17.29 -2.38 4.90
CA ILE A 61 -17.14 -0.99 5.33
C ILE A 61 -17.69 -0.86 6.75
N VAL A 62 -16.93 -0.20 7.61
CA VAL A 62 -17.38 0.16 8.96
C VAL A 62 -17.29 1.67 9.18
N ASP A 63 -18.01 2.17 10.18
CA ASP A 63 -17.86 3.54 10.63
C ASP A 63 -16.86 3.58 11.78
N ASP A 64 -15.81 4.36 11.64
CA ASP A 64 -14.78 4.59 12.65
C ASP A 64 -14.73 6.07 13.01
N GLY A 65 -15.57 6.46 13.97
CA GLY A 65 -15.65 7.85 14.42
C GLY A 65 -16.12 8.83 13.34
N GLY A 66 -17.10 8.42 12.52
CA GLY A 66 -17.66 9.22 11.43
C GLY A 66 -16.93 9.06 10.09
N ARG A 67 -15.86 8.26 10.03
CA ARG A 67 -15.14 7.92 8.79
C ARG A 67 -15.52 6.53 8.32
N LYS A 68 -15.78 6.38 7.03
CA LYS A 68 -15.95 5.07 6.38
C LYS A 68 -14.59 4.48 6.08
N VAL A 69 -14.34 3.30 6.63
CA VAL A 69 -13.06 2.59 6.47
C VAL A 69 -13.32 1.14 6.04
N LEU A 70 -12.38 0.55 5.32
CA LEU A 70 -12.43 -0.86 4.98
C LEU A 70 -11.97 -1.66 6.20
N ALA A 71 -12.73 -2.66 6.59
CA ALA A 71 -12.45 -3.51 7.74
C ALA A 71 -12.41 -4.98 7.36
N VAL A 72 -11.54 -5.71 8.04
CA VAL A 72 -11.57 -7.17 8.11
C VAL A 72 -11.73 -7.59 9.57
N ASP A 73 -12.62 -8.54 9.83
CA ASP A 73 -12.78 -9.17 11.15
C ASP A 73 -12.58 -10.69 11.03
N GLY A 74 -11.42 -11.15 11.46
CA GLY A 74 -11.04 -12.56 11.40
C GLY A 74 -11.52 -13.40 12.56
N ARG A 75 -12.10 -12.82 13.61
CA ARG A 75 -12.44 -13.55 14.85
C ARG A 75 -13.51 -14.63 14.68
N SER A 76 -14.42 -14.43 13.73
CA SER A 76 -15.49 -15.39 13.42
C SER A 76 -15.10 -16.44 12.39
N TRP A 77 -13.90 -16.38 11.83
CA TRP A 77 -13.48 -17.29 10.78
C TRP A 77 -13.12 -18.66 11.34
N LEU A 78 -13.57 -19.70 10.65
CA LEU A 78 -13.12 -21.05 10.91
C LEU A 78 -11.89 -21.34 10.03
N ARG A 79 -10.85 -21.89 10.64
CA ARG A 79 -9.63 -22.27 9.93
C ARG A 79 -9.95 -23.27 8.83
N GLY A 80 -9.48 -23.00 7.64
CA GLY A 80 -9.65 -23.87 6.49
C GLY A 80 -10.96 -23.69 5.72
N GLN A 81 -11.84 -22.78 6.12
CA GLN A 81 -12.99 -22.44 5.31
C GLN A 81 -12.59 -21.51 4.16
N PRO A 82 -13.01 -21.81 2.92
CA PRO A 82 -12.79 -20.89 1.81
C PRO A 82 -13.64 -19.63 1.98
N ALA A 83 -13.16 -18.51 1.46
CA ALA A 83 -14.02 -17.34 1.25
C ALA A 83 -15.10 -17.70 0.23
N GLY A 84 -16.37 -17.45 0.57
CA GLY A 84 -17.50 -17.72 -0.33
C GLY A 84 -17.34 -16.98 -1.66
N SER A 85 -17.96 -17.49 -2.72
CA SER A 85 -17.98 -16.89 -4.06
C SER A 85 -16.60 -16.61 -4.70
N LEU A 86 -15.55 -17.35 -4.34
CA LEU A 86 -14.21 -17.18 -4.90
C LEU A 86 -14.21 -17.22 -6.43
N ALA A 87 -14.96 -18.14 -7.04
CA ALA A 87 -15.02 -18.29 -8.49
C ALA A 87 -15.59 -17.04 -9.19
N GLU A 88 -16.65 -16.43 -8.64
CA GLU A 88 -17.21 -15.18 -9.18
C GLU A 88 -16.23 -14.02 -9.02
N LYS A 89 -15.61 -13.91 -7.85
CA LYS A 89 -14.61 -12.88 -7.56
C LYS A 89 -13.38 -13.02 -8.46
N ALA A 90 -12.86 -14.23 -8.66
CA ALA A 90 -11.78 -14.51 -9.57
C ALA A 90 -12.12 -14.14 -11.01
N ARG A 91 -13.33 -14.50 -11.47
CA ARG A 91 -13.81 -14.16 -12.82
C ARG A 91 -13.90 -12.65 -13.03
N SER A 92 -14.35 -11.91 -12.03
CA SER A 92 -14.49 -10.44 -12.12
C SER A 92 -13.16 -9.71 -12.30
N ILE A 93 -12.04 -10.29 -11.86
CA ILE A 93 -10.70 -9.65 -11.93
C ILE A 93 -9.79 -10.25 -13.00
N TYR A 94 -9.94 -11.53 -13.35
CA TYR A 94 -9.06 -12.24 -14.28
C TYR A 94 -9.75 -12.76 -15.55
N GLY A 95 -11.09 -12.60 -15.67
CA GLY A 95 -11.84 -13.04 -16.86
C GLY A 95 -11.61 -14.51 -17.18
N ALA A 96 -11.16 -14.81 -18.41
CA ALA A 96 -10.88 -16.17 -18.86
C ALA A 96 -9.73 -16.88 -18.10
N ARG A 97 -8.85 -16.12 -17.42
CA ARG A 97 -7.76 -16.71 -16.62
C ARG A 97 -8.16 -17.03 -15.17
N ASN A 98 -9.45 -16.95 -14.84
CA ASN A 98 -9.93 -17.24 -13.48
C ASN A 98 -9.67 -18.69 -13.04
N GLU A 99 -9.64 -19.64 -13.95
CA GLU A 99 -9.39 -21.06 -13.63
C GLU A 99 -7.96 -21.25 -13.10
N GLU A 100 -6.95 -20.66 -13.78
CA GLU A 100 -5.57 -20.68 -13.32
C GLU A 100 -5.43 -20.12 -11.91
N PHE A 101 -6.14 -19.04 -11.61
CA PHE A 101 -6.17 -18.44 -10.28
C PHE A 101 -6.80 -19.36 -9.24
N ILE A 102 -7.97 -19.95 -9.54
CA ILE A 102 -8.71 -20.82 -8.62
C ILE A 102 -7.93 -22.09 -8.30
N ASP A 103 -7.23 -22.66 -9.28
CA ASP A 103 -6.43 -23.88 -9.12
C ASP A 103 -5.23 -23.67 -8.17
N ASN A 104 -4.67 -22.48 -8.15
CA ASN A 104 -3.45 -22.18 -7.40
C ASN A 104 -3.68 -21.43 -6.10
N VAL A 105 -4.78 -20.67 -5.94
CA VAL A 105 -5.06 -19.94 -4.72
C VAL A 105 -5.69 -20.84 -3.68
N LYS A 106 -5.12 -20.84 -2.48
CA LYS A 106 -5.75 -21.45 -1.31
C LYS A 106 -6.60 -20.39 -0.63
N ALA A 107 -7.91 -20.42 -0.87
CA ALA A 107 -8.88 -19.49 -0.32
C ALA A 107 -9.15 -19.75 1.16
N TRP A 108 -8.11 -19.79 1.98
CA TRP A 108 -8.21 -19.99 3.41
C TRP A 108 -8.39 -18.63 4.09
N ALA A 109 -9.39 -18.52 4.93
CA ALA A 109 -9.62 -17.32 5.74
C ALA A 109 -8.40 -16.94 6.62
N TYR A 110 -7.43 -17.83 6.75
CA TYR A 110 -6.19 -17.62 7.50
C TYR A 110 -5.32 -16.46 6.96
N PHE A 111 -5.37 -16.19 5.66
CA PHE A 111 -4.67 -15.07 5.01
C PHE A 111 -5.64 -14.22 4.20
N PRO A 112 -6.49 -13.43 4.86
CA PRO A 112 -7.46 -12.61 4.16
C PRO A 112 -6.79 -11.47 3.38
N TYR A 113 -7.34 -11.20 2.19
CA TYR A 113 -6.93 -10.04 1.39
C TYR A 113 -8.07 -9.52 0.51
N ALA A 114 -7.98 -8.22 0.22
CA ALA A 114 -8.88 -7.54 -0.71
C ALA A 114 -8.06 -6.73 -1.73
N VAL A 115 -8.48 -6.75 -2.99
CA VAL A 115 -7.81 -6.02 -4.08
C VAL A 115 -8.52 -4.71 -4.37
N ALA A 116 -7.74 -3.67 -4.65
CA ALA A 116 -8.25 -2.39 -5.11
C ALA A 116 -8.71 -2.51 -6.58
N LYS A 117 -10.00 -2.25 -6.83
CA LYS A 117 -10.59 -2.40 -8.18
C LYS A 117 -10.09 -1.34 -9.16
N GLU A 118 -9.77 -0.14 -8.66
CA GLU A 118 -9.34 1.00 -9.47
C GLU A 118 -7.90 0.87 -9.99
N VAL A 119 -7.13 -0.10 -9.46
CA VAL A 119 -5.74 -0.34 -9.86
C VAL A 119 -5.60 -1.79 -10.33
N PRO A 120 -5.98 -2.10 -11.57
CA PRO A 120 -5.98 -3.47 -12.08
C PRO A 120 -4.58 -4.04 -12.28
N ASP A 121 -3.59 -3.17 -12.45
CA ASP A 121 -2.19 -3.55 -12.62
C ASP A 121 -1.27 -2.47 -12.04
N PHE A 122 -0.19 -2.91 -11.39
CA PHE A 122 0.82 -2.06 -10.76
C PHE A 122 2.21 -2.61 -11.09
N HIS A 123 3.12 -1.72 -11.49
CA HIS A 123 4.51 -2.05 -11.82
C HIS A 123 5.49 -1.31 -10.93
N ASP A 124 5.46 0.02 -10.98
CA ASP A 124 6.38 0.91 -10.29
C ASP A 124 5.62 2.00 -9.53
N GLY A 125 6.27 2.58 -8.54
CA GLY A 125 5.75 3.67 -7.74
C GLY A 125 5.57 3.32 -6.27
N GLU A 126 4.78 4.11 -5.56
CA GLU A 126 4.50 3.94 -4.14
C GLU A 126 3.05 3.49 -3.92
N ILE A 127 2.89 2.46 -3.10
CA ILE A 127 1.61 2.06 -2.50
C ILE A 127 1.65 2.46 -1.03
N SER A 128 0.67 3.24 -0.59
CA SER A 128 0.53 3.68 0.80
C SER A 128 -0.84 3.33 1.34
N ILE A 129 -0.90 2.88 2.59
CA ILE A 129 -2.15 2.63 3.33
C ILE A 129 -2.06 3.22 4.73
N ARG A 130 -3.16 3.74 5.24
CA ARG A 130 -3.33 3.87 6.68
C ARG A 130 -4.01 2.62 7.22
N PHE A 131 -3.51 2.10 8.33
CA PHE A 131 -4.09 0.96 8.99
C PHE A 131 -4.21 1.18 10.51
N LYS A 132 -5.16 0.47 11.12
CA LYS A 132 -5.36 0.43 12.57
C LYS A 132 -5.65 -0.99 13.00
N ILE A 133 -4.85 -1.53 13.91
CA ILE A 133 -5.12 -2.83 14.55
C ILE A 133 -6.10 -2.60 15.69
N VAL A 134 -7.27 -3.20 15.58
CA VAL A 134 -8.36 -3.06 16.56
C VAL A 134 -8.35 -4.21 17.56
N ALA A 135 -8.23 -5.45 17.09
CA ALA A 135 -8.22 -6.64 17.91
C ALA A 135 -7.45 -7.79 17.25
N GLY A 136 -7.32 -8.89 17.96
CA GLY A 136 -6.66 -10.13 17.55
C GLY A 136 -5.97 -10.75 18.76
N GLN A 137 -6.15 -12.07 18.96
CA GLN A 137 -5.50 -12.85 20.03
C GLN A 137 -4.38 -13.73 19.48
N LEU A 138 -4.58 -14.31 18.31
CA LEU A 138 -3.59 -15.15 17.63
C LEU A 138 -2.67 -14.32 16.74
N ASP A 139 -3.22 -13.27 16.12
CA ASP A 139 -2.49 -12.35 15.26
C ASP A 139 -3.05 -10.93 15.32
N GLN A 140 -2.18 -9.95 15.02
CA GLN A 140 -2.52 -8.53 14.94
C GLN A 140 -1.85 -7.94 13.70
N CYS A 141 -2.37 -8.33 12.52
CA CYS A 141 -1.71 -8.07 11.25
C CYS A 141 -2.48 -7.11 10.35
N ALA A 142 -1.75 -6.19 9.74
CA ALA A 142 -2.19 -5.39 8.61
C ALA A 142 -1.05 -5.25 7.60
N GLY A 143 -1.36 -5.25 6.30
CA GLY A 143 -0.34 -5.20 5.26
C GLY A 143 -0.83 -4.71 3.91
N ILE A 144 0.12 -4.45 3.04
CA ILE A 144 -0.07 -4.18 1.62
C ILE A 144 0.13 -5.50 0.87
N LEU A 145 -0.88 -5.87 0.08
CA LEU A 145 -0.77 -6.92 -0.93
C LEU A 145 -0.34 -6.29 -2.25
N PHE A 146 0.61 -6.90 -2.94
CA PHE A 146 1.04 -6.47 -4.27
C PHE A 146 1.55 -7.63 -5.12
N ASN A 147 1.72 -7.41 -6.42
CA ASN A 147 2.12 -8.44 -7.37
C ASN A 147 1.18 -9.66 -7.40
N LEU A 148 -0.13 -9.47 -7.16
CA LEU A 148 -1.07 -10.58 -7.25
C LEU A 148 -1.30 -10.91 -8.71
N LYS A 149 -0.81 -12.09 -9.10
CA LYS A 149 -0.84 -12.63 -10.46
C LYS A 149 -2.07 -13.52 -10.68
N PRO A 150 -2.45 -13.76 -11.93
CA PRO A 150 -3.55 -14.70 -12.26
C PRO A 150 -3.30 -16.14 -11.82
N ASN A 151 -2.04 -16.55 -11.62
CA ASN A 151 -1.68 -17.86 -11.06
C ASN A 151 -1.80 -17.92 -9.53
N GLY A 152 -2.29 -16.85 -8.86
CA GLY A 152 -2.48 -16.80 -7.42
C GLY A 152 -1.23 -16.46 -6.61
N ASP A 153 -0.08 -16.22 -7.25
CA ASP A 153 1.13 -15.80 -6.57
C ASP A 153 1.06 -14.31 -6.20
N TYR A 154 1.61 -13.94 -5.05
CA TYR A 154 1.67 -12.55 -4.61
C TYR A 154 2.77 -12.29 -3.58
N LEU A 155 3.00 -11.01 -3.32
CA LEU A 155 3.87 -10.49 -2.27
C LEU A 155 3.03 -9.71 -1.25
N THR A 156 3.49 -9.68 -0.01
CA THR A 156 2.94 -8.79 1.01
C THR A 156 4.04 -8.25 1.93
N VAL A 157 4.00 -6.95 2.19
CA VAL A 157 4.68 -6.32 3.31
C VAL A 157 3.64 -6.10 4.40
N ARG A 158 3.86 -6.68 5.59
CA ARG A 158 2.89 -6.62 6.69
C ARG A 158 3.53 -6.22 8.00
N PHE A 159 2.81 -5.49 8.81
CA PHE A 159 3.04 -5.31 10.25
C PHE A 159 2.35 -6.42 11.05
N ASN A 160 2.97 -6.88 12.15
CA ASN A 160 2.34 -7.72 13.17
C ASN A 160 2.60 -7.14 14.55
N GLY A 161 1.52 -6.73 15.22
CA GLY A 161 1.58 -6.13 16.55
C GLY A 161 1.83 -7.10 17.69
N MET A 162 1.74 -8.43 17.47
CA MET A 162 2.13 -9.44 18.46
C MET A 162 3.65 -9.68 18.46
N GLU A 163 4.31 -9.37 17.36
CA GLU A 163 5.73 -9.63 17.13
C GLU A 163 6.52 -8.32 16.97
N ASP A 164 5.86 -7.18 16.97
CA ASP A 164 6.43 -5.84 16.73
C ASP A 164 7.37 -5.80 15.53
N ASN A 165 6.93 -6.37 14.41
CA ASN A 165 7.78 -6.46 13.23
C ASN A 165 7.07 -6.13 11.92
N ILE A 166 7.90 -5.74 10.93
CA ILE A 166 7.49 -5.61 9.53
C ILE A 166 8.25 -6.64 8.71
N VAL A 167 7.52 -7.42 7.91
CA VAL A 167 8.08 -8.53 7.13
C VAL A 167 7.52 -8.54 5.72
N LEU A 168 8.41 -8.75 4.75
CA LEU A 168 8.09 -9.11 3.38
C LEU A 168 7.95 -10.63 3.28
N TRP A 169 6.83 -11.08 2.75
CA TRP A 169 6.53 -12.47 2.46
C TRP A 169 6.22 -12.66 0.97
N THR A 170 6.54 -13.83 0.44
CA THR A 170 6.01 -14.29 -0.85
C THR A 170 5.05 -15.45 -0.65
N PHE A 171 4.05 -15.53 -1.52
CA PHE A 171 3.09 -16.62 -1.61
C PHE A 171 3.15 -17.19 -3.01
N ASN A 172 3.58 -18.44 -3.12
CA ASN A 172 3.66 -19.16 -4.37
C ASN A 172 2.71 -20.36 -4.31
N LYS A 173 1.71 -20.37 -5.16
CA LYS A 173 0.65 -21.40 -5.17
C LYS A 173 0.05 -21.63 -3.77
N GLY A 174 -0.20 -20.51 -3.05
CA GLY A 174 -0.74 -20.49 -1.70
C GLY A 174 0.24 -20.91 -0.59
N VAL A 175 1.50 -21.20 -0.90
CA VAL A 175 2.55 -21.51 0.10
C VAL A 175 3.31 -20.25 0.46
N ARG A 176 3.24 -19.86 1.74
CA ARG A 176 3.96 -18.70 2.27
C ARG A 176 5.43 -19.00 2.50
N LYS A 177 6.31 -18.09 2.03
CA LYS A 177 7.75 -18.16 2.29
C LYS A 177 8.25 -16.81 2.81
N PHE A 178 9.15 -16.88 3.80
CA PHE A 178 9.85 -15.70 4.32
C PHE A 178 10.79 -15.11 3.27
N VAL A 179 10.86 -13.79 3.19
CA VAL A 179 11.76 -13.06 2.29
C VAL A 179 12.69 -12.13 3.09
N LYS A 180 12.12 -11.15 3.79
CA LYS A 180 12.90 -10.13 4.51
C LYS A 180 12.12 -9.64 5.74
N ARG A 181 12.82 -9.37 6.83
CA ARG A 181 12.30 -8.73 8.05
C ARG A 181 13.01 -7.39 8.26
N ALA A 182 12.33 -6.40 8.80
CA ALA A 182 12.96 -5.21 9.35
C ALA A 182 14.00 -5.63 10.41
N PRO A 183 15.20 -5.00 10.41
CA PRO A 183 16.27 -5.39 11.36
C PRO A 183 15.89 -5.07 12.80
N ASP A 184 15.15 -3.98 13.02
CA ASP A 184 14.74 -3.51 14.33
C ASP A 184 13.29 -3.87 14.64
N SER A 185 12.97 -3.91 15.94
CA SER A 185 11.59 -3.95 16.41
C SER A 185 10.83 -2.66 16.01
N VAL A 186 9.58 -2.82 15.64
CA VAL A 186 8.69 -1.73 15.20
C VAL A 186 7.43 -1.77 16.07
N PRO A 187 7.48 -1.30 17.33
CA PRO A 187 6.32 -1.27 18.20
C PRO A 187 5.34 -0.19 17.73
N LEU A 188 4.13 -0.58 17.37
CA LEU A 188 3.06 0.32 16.99
C LEU A 188 1.85 0.12 17.91
N ALA A 189 1.33 1.22 18.45
CA ALA A 189 0.22 1.18 19.40
C ALA A 189 -1.07 0.67 18.72
N ARG A 190 -1.79 -0.21 19.41
CA ARG A 190 -3.13 -0.65 19.01
C ARG A 190 -4.13 0.51 19.10
N ASN A 191 -5.20 0.39 18.32
CA ASN A 191 -6.27 1.40 18.23
C ASN A 191 -5.79 2.80 17.79
N GLN A 192 -4.59 2.88 17.22
CA GLN A 192 -4.06 4.08 16.58
C GLN A 192 -3.85 3.85 15.09
N TRP A 193 -3.98 4.91 14.32
CA TRP A 193 -3.74 4.89 12.89
C TRP A 193 -2.24 5.04 12.59
N HIS A 194 -1.74 4.13 11.75
CA HIS A 194 -0.35 4.10 11.27
C HIS A 194 -0.35 4.07 9.74
N THR A 195 0.73 4.53 9.13
CA THR A 195 0.89 4.49 7.67
C THR A 195 1.97 3.46 7.32
N LEU A 196 1.64 2.51 6.46
CA LEU A 196 2.58 1.59 5.84
C LEU A 196 2.75 1.96 4.37
N GLN A 197 3.99 1.97 3.88
CA GLN A 197 4.33 2.32 2.51
C GLN A 197 5.27 1.29 1.92
N VAL A 198 5.05 0.97 0.65
CA VAL A 198 5.92 0.14 -0.18
C VAL A 198 6.20 0.91 -1.46
N PHE A 199 7.46 1.25 -1.69
CA PHE A 199 7.93 1.83 -2.94
C PHE A 199 8.64 0.77 -3.76
N VAL A 200 8.34 0.71 -5.05
CA VAL A 200 8.92 -0.23 -6.02
C VAL A 200 9.45 0.54 -7.22
N GLN A 201 10.68 0.24 -7.62
CA GLN A 201 11.26 0.72 -8.87
C GLN A 201 12.04 -0.41 -9.54
N GLY A 202 11.48 -0.96 -10.61
CA GLY A 202 11.99 -2.18 -11.23
C GLY A 202 11.95 -3.36 -10.25
N THR A 203 13.12 -3.85 -9.84
CA THR A 203 13.26 -4.90 -8.81
C THR A 203 13.57 -4.34 -7.42
N ASN A 204 13.82 -3.04 -7.28
CA ASN A 204 14.13 -2.46 -5.97
C ASN A 204 12.85 -2.17 -5.20
N LEU A 205 12.78 -2.66 -3.98
CA LEU A 205 11.69 -2.47 -3.05
C LEU A 205 12.18 -1.78 -1.79
N GLN A 206 11.44 -0.77 -1.33
CA GLN A 206 11.64 -0.12 -0.04
C GLN A 206 10.35 -0.20 0.77
N ALA A 207 10.46 -0.46 2.06
CA ALA A 207 9.35 -0.42 2.99
C ALA A 207 9.56 0.66 4.05
N SER A 208 8.49 1.39 4.38
CA SER A 208 8.49 2.42 5.40
C SER A 208 7.23 2.36 6.25
N VAL A 209 7.32 2.78 7.51
CA VAL A 209 6.19 2.93 8.42
C VAL A 209 6.24 4.29 9.11
N ASN A 210 5.11 5.00 9.13
CA ASN A 210 4.99 6.35 9.69
C ASN A 210 6.09 7.31 9.18
N GLY A 211 6.45 7.19 7.87
CA GLY A 211 7.52 7.95 7.24
C GLY A 211 8.94 7.52 7.59
N LYS A 212 9.13 6.51 8.45
CA LYS A 212 10.44 5.95 8.77
C LYS A 212 10.73 4.75 7.88
N HIS A 213 11.85 4.78 7.17
CA HIS A 213 12.37 3.64 6.40
C HIS A 213 12.65 2.45 7.33
N VAL A 214 12.30 1.24 6.91
CA VAL A 214 12.48 0.00 7.70
C VAL A 214 13.35 -1.04 7.04
N PHE A 215 13.29 -1.20 5.72
CA PHE A 215 14.23 -2.05 4.95
C PHE A 215 14.15 -1.80 3.45
N ASP A 216 15.22 -2.17 2.75
CA ASP A 216 15.31 -2.36 1.32
C ASP A 216 15.39 -3.84 0.97
N TYR A 217 14.92 -4.20 -0.23
CA TYR A 217 15.05 -5.54 -0.78
C TYR A 217 15.12 -5.50 -2.31
N THR A 218 15.93 -6.36 -2.91
CA THR A 218 15.94 -6.54 -4.37
C THR A 218 15.16 -7.80 -4.71
N LEU A 219 14.02 -7.61 -5.40
CA LEU A 219 13.17 -8.68 -5.89
C LEU A 219 13.88 -9.47 -7.01
N THR A 220 13.49 -10.71 -7.21
CA THR A 220 14.02 -11.56 -8.27
C THR A 220 13.49 -11.20 -9.66
N GLU A 221 12.34 -10.52 -9.72
CA GLU A 221 11.68 -10.06 -10.94
C GLU A 221 10.93 -8.74 -10.67
N PRO A 222 10.68 -7.91 -11.69
CA PRO A 222 9.83 -6.73 -11.56
C PRO A 222 8.41 -7.09 -11.12
N VAL A 223 7.77 -6.16 -10.41
CA VAL A 223 6.37 -6.28 -10.01
C VAL A 223 5.46 -6.09 -11.23
N SER A 224 4.45 -6.96 -11.37
CA SER A 224 3.39 -6.84 -12.36
C SER A 224 2.16 -7.59 -11.87
N GLY A 225 1.12 -6.85 -11.44
CA GLY A 225 -0.09 -7.48 -10.94
C GLY A 225 -0.96 -6.57 -10.09
N ARG A 226 -2.01 -7.15 -9.52
CA ARG A 226 -2.96 -6.41 -8.68
C ARG A 226 -2.37 -6.10 -7.32
N ILE A 227 -2.94 -5.05 -6.72
CA ILE A 227 -2.57 -4.57 -5.39
C ILE A 227 -3.79 -4.45 -4.49
N GLY A 228 -3.56 -4.39 -3.19
CA GLY A 228 -4.61 -4.25 -2.20
C GLY A 228 -4.12 -4.29 -0.77
N VAL A 229 -4.96 -4.78 0.11
CA VAL A 229 -4.70 -4.91 1.55
C VAL A 229 -4.71 -6.36 1.99
N TRP A 230 -3.99 -6.66 3.06
CA TRP A 230 -3.77 -8.00 3.56
C TRP A 230 -3.88 -8.06 5.09
N SER A 231 -4.29 -9.20 5.62
CA SER A 231 -4.35 -9.46 7.05
C SER A 231 -4.08 -10.94 7.36
N LYS A 232 -4.18 -11.35 8.61
CA LYS A 232 -3.90 -12.71 9.04
C LYS A 232 -4.82 -13.16 10.18
N THR A 233 -5.29 -14.40 10.11
CA THR A 233 -6.01 -15.15 11.14
C THR A 233 -7.18 -14.36 11.75
N ASP A 234 -7.19 -14.17 13.07
CA ASP A 234 -8.23 -13.51 13.85
C ASP A 234 -8.02 -12.00 14.02
N SER A 235 -7.12 -11.42 13.24
CA SER A 235 -6.88 -9.98 13.27
C SER A 235 -8.15 -9.21 12.93
N VAL A 236 -8.45 -8.16 13.70
CA VAL A 236 -9.42 -7.13 13.35
C VAL A 236 -8.63 -5.89 12.97
N SER A 237 -8.65 -5.57 11.69
CA SER A 237 -7.84 -4.49 11.14
C SER A 237 -8.67 -3.59 10.25
N TYR A 238 -8.47 -2.28 10.41
CA TYR A 238 -9.11 -1.24 9.62
C TYR A 238 -8.09 -0.61 8.67
N PHE A 239 -8.55 -0.24 7.47
CA PHE A 239 -7.74 0.34 6.41
C PHE A 239 -8.42 1.58 5.84
N ASP A 240 -7.63 2.61 5.59
CA ASP A 240 -8.07 3.89 5.03
C ASP A 240 -6.93 4.50 4.19
N GLU A 241 -7.23 5.56 3.45
CA GLU A 241 -6.26 6.34 2.68
C GLU A 241 -5.34 5.46 1.80
N PHE A 242 -5.93 4.47 1.11
CA PHE A 242 -5.18 3.70 0.13
C PHE A 242 -4.83 4.59 -1.06
N THR A 243 -3.54 4.80 -1.28
CA THR A 243 -3.03 5.65 -2.36
C THR A 243 -1.97 4.93 -3.18
N VAL A 244 -1.91 5.26 -4.47
CA VAL A 244 -0.90 4.78 -5.41
C VAL A 244 -0.35 5.97 -6.18
N ASN A 245 0.96 6.18 -6.08
CA ASN A 245 1.71 7.17 -6.85
C ASN A 245 2.60 6.42 -7.84
N ARG A 246 2.47 6.72 -9.14
CA ARG A 246 3.24 6.08 -10.21
C ARG A 246 4.23 7.07 -10.83
#